data_708f2ea3c55442058b7ff615a1f6c6d5
#
_entry.id   708f2ea3c55442058b7ff615a1f6c6d5
#
_cell.length_a   1.000
_cell.length_b   1.000
_cell.length_c   1.000
_cell.angle_alpha   90.00
_cell.angle_beta   90.00
_cell.angle_gamma   90.00
#
_symmetry.space_group_name_H-M   'P 1'
#
loop_
_entity.id
_entity.type
_entity.pdbx_description
1 polymer ?
#
loop_
_entity_poly.entity_id
_entity_poly.type
_entity_poly.pdbx_seq_one_letter_code
_entity_poly.pdbx_strand_id
1 'polypeptide(L)'
;MAQLQSDNQQLKQQLDWFKQQLFGQKSEKRLSADTSHPSLFDAPKPVEDSIPKETITYQRRQSKQRADECVTEQGLRFDEQVPVEIIEIPAPELQGEEAEHYEIIDHKITRRLAQRPGSYVVLEYRRPVVKHKATQTLSTSPAPTAVFDNGMADVSVLAGMLIDKFVYHIPLYRQHQRLQQAGITLSRATLTHWTQRAINLLKPIADSQLQQVLQSKVLAMDETPIKAGRKQKGKMKSTWFWPIYGENDEVVFTWSSSRGTAHVEQQLKGFKGTLLTDGYAAYDRFVKNKPEVILAQCWAHTRRYFFKSLKVETQAAEEAMQWIGELYKNEETIQKKQMTGQKKLNYRSKHSKPIVDGFFKWCYEQRQRIDLENSNPLSKALTYVENHKDQLCVYLSDPDVAIDTNHLERTLRVIPMGRKNWLFCWNEVGAEQVATIQTLLTTCKLQNVNPYNYLVDVLQRINLHPAREVAELTPRCWKDKFEANSLLSDLARLGKSDH
;
A
#
# COMPACT_ATOMS: atom_id res chain seq x y z
N MET A 1 34.05 -2.53 49.02
CA MET A 1 33.12 -1.36 48.91
C MET A 1 32.74 -1.09 47.44
N ALA A 2 33.69 -0.91 46.52
CA ALA A 2 33.37 -0.65 45.08
C ALA A 2 32.60 -1.80 44.42
N GLN A 3 32.90 -3.08 44.72
CA GLN A 3 32.23 -4.25 44.20
C GLN A 3 30.76 -4.32 44.66
N LEU A 4 30.50 -4.05 45.93
CA LEU A 4 29.14 -3.97 46.49
C LEU A 4 28.30 -2.81 45.92
N GLN A 5 28.92 -1.72 45.52
CA GLN A 5 28.23 -0.61 44.85
C GLN A 5 27.87 -0.95 43.38
N SER A 6 28.78 -1.66 42.68
CA SER A 6 28.52 -2.16 41.34
C SER A 6 27.37 -3.17 41.33
N ASP A 7 27.38 -4.16 42.22
CA ASP A 7 26.35 -5.19 42.33
C ASP A 7 24.99 -4.59 42.71
N ASN A 8 24.96 -3.57 43.60
CA ASN A 8 23.73 -2.84 43.92
C ASN A 8 23.20 -2.04 42.76
N GLN A 9 24.05 -1.51 41.90
CA GLN A 9 23.65 -0.77 40.71
C GLN A 9 23.09 -1.70 39.64
N GLN A 10 23.68 -2.90 39.47
CA GLN A 10 23.15 -3.94 38.60
C GLN A 10 21.79 -4.47 39.07
N LEU A 11 21.65 -4.75 40.37
CA LEU A 11 20.38 -5.19 40.97
C LEU A 11 19.28 -4.14 40.82
N LYS A 12 19.61 -2.86 40.99
CA LYS A 12 18.66 -1.77 40.76
C LYS A 12 18.20 -1.69 39.26
N GLN A 13 19.12 -1.82 38.32
CA GLN A 13 18.79 -1.83 36.88
C GLN A 13 17.93 -3.05 36.54
N GLN A 14 18.19 -4.23 37.09
CA GLN A 14 17.34 -5.40 36.91
C GLN A 14 15.95 -5.19 37.53
N LEU A 15 15.85 -4.58 38.66
CA LEU A 15 14.60 -4.32 39.35
C LEU A 15 13.73 -3.28 38.59
N ASP A 16 14.35 -2.24 38.02
CA ASP A 16 13.69 -1.23 37.22
C ASP A 16 13.24 -1.82 35.89
N TRP A 17 14.02 -2.72 35.29
CA TRP A 17 13.59 -3.47 34.12
C TRP A 17 12.38 -4.37 34.40
N PHE A 18 12.38 -5.12 35.52
CA PHE A 18 11.25 -5.93 35.96
C PHE A 18 10.00 -5.08 36.22
N LYS A 19 10.17 -3.94 36.87
CA LYS A 19 9.06 -2.99 37.09
C LYS A 19 8.51 -2.48 35.75
N GLN A 20 9.38 -2.17 34.78
CA GLN A 20 8.96 -1.74 33.44
C GLN A 20 8.22 -2.84 32.67
N GLN A 21 8.63 -4.12 32.83
CA GLN A 21 7.94 -5.25 32.19
C GLN A 21 6.60 -5.61 32.86
N LEU A 22 6.51 -5.51 34.17
CA LEU A 22 5.29 -5.85 34.91
C LEU A 22 4.27 -4.71 34.99
N PHE A 23 4.76 -3.47 35.08
CA PHE A 23 3.91 -2.30 35.33
C PHE A 23 3.97 -1.22 34.22
N GLY A 24 4.91 -1.30 33.29
CA GLY A 24 5.12 -0.35 32.17
C GLY A 24 4.17 -0.53 31.00
N GLN A 25 3.05 -1.18 31.18
CA GLN A 25 2.14 -1.55 30.10
C GLN A 25 0.75 -0.93 30.22
N LYS A 26 0.42 -0.12 29.22
CA LYS A 26 -0.93 -0.09 28.65
C LYS A 26 -2.02 0.58 29.50
N SER A 27 -1.81 1.79 29.99
CA SER A 27 -2.93 2.70 30.04
C SER A 27 -2.43 4.12 29.74
N GLU A 28 -2.97 4.75 28.71
CA GLU A 28 -3.00 6.20 28.55
C GLU A 28 -3.88 6.82 29.65
N LYS A 29 -3.70 6.45 30.91
CA LYS A 29 -4.19 7.22 32.04
C LYS A 29 -3.14 8.31 32.27
N ARG A 30 -3.48 9.53 31.88
CA ARG A 30 -2.76 10.73 32.29
C ARG A 30 -2.51 10.64 33.79
N LEU A 31 -1.24 10.66 34.18
CA LEU A 31 -0.86 10.97 35.56
C LEU A 31 -1.49 12.30 35.89
N SER A 32 -2.22 12.37 36.97
CA SER A 32 -2.76 13.62 37.52
C SER A 32 -1.59 14.57 37.71
N ALA A 33 -1.62 15.70 36.99
CA ALA A 33 -0.65 16.74 37.12
C ALA A 33 -0.64 17.25 38.56
N ASP A 34 0.53 17.44 39.10
CA ASP A 34 0.81 18.11 40.36
C ASP A 34 0.16 19.50 40.34
N THR A 35 -0.68 19.81 41.35
CA THR A 35 -1.56 20.99 41.40
C THR A 35 -0.85 22.28 41.81
N SER A 36 0.45 22.41 41.61
CA SER A 36 1.23 23.60 42.02
C SER A 36 1.40 24.71 40.99
N HIS A 37 0.96 24.54 39.76
CA HIS A 37 0.99 25.62 38.74
C HIS A 37 -0.35 25.74 38.00
N PRO A 38 -0.93 26.96 37.89
CA PRO A 38 -2.18 27.16 37.15
C PRO A 38 -1.95 26.94 35.65
N SER A 39 -2.77 26.04 35.06
CA SER A 39 -2.79 25.80 33.65
C SER A 39 -3.47 26.93 32.89
N LEU A 40 -2.95 27.33 31.75
CA LEU A 40 -3.49 28.38 30.87
C LEU A 40 -4.91 28.08 30.34
N PHE A 41 -5.48 26.90 30.66
CA PHE A 41 -6.76 26.41 30.17
C PHE A 41 -7.77 26.07 31.30
N ASP A 42 -7.53 26.52 32.53
CA ASP A 42 -8.50 26.35 33.60
C ASP A 42 -9.65 27.38 33.47
N ALA A 43 -10.75 26.93 32.84
CA ALA A 43 -12.02 27.63 32.93
C ALA A 43 -12.70 27.30 34.29
N PRO A 44 -13.36 28.27 34.94
CA PRO A 44 -14.01 28.04 36.25
C PRO A 44 -15.10 26.99 36.12
N LYS A 45 -15.15 26.05 37.07
CA LYS A 45 -16.22 25.04 37.19
C LYS A 45 -17.56 25.72 37.37
N PRO A 46 -18.59 25.37 36.58
CA PRO A 46 -19.95 25.82 36.87
C PRO A 46 -20.47 25.14 38.11
N VAL A 47 -21.11 25.95 38.94
CA VAL A 47 -21.90 25.50 40.11
C VAL A 47 -23.08 24.68 39.61
N GLU A 48 -23.33 23.50 40.20
CA GLU A 48 -24.51 22.70 39.92
C GLU A 48 -25.75 23.39 40.42
N ASP A 49 -26.47 24.10 39.55
CA ASP A 49 -27.86 24.44 39.74
C ASP A 49 -28.73 23.46 38.97
N SER A 50 -29.66 22.86 39.69
CA SER A 50 -30.65 21.91 39.20
C SER A 50 -31.56 22.56 38.14
N ILE A 51 -31.32 22.26 36.85
CA ILE A 51 -32.19 22.69 35.76
C ILE A 51 -33.18 21.55 35.41
N PRO A 52 -34.47 21.84 35.27
CA PRO A 52 -35.47 20.81 34.92
C PRO A 52 -35.22 20.30 33.51
N LYS A 53 -35.39 18.99 33.29
CA LYS A 53 -35.28 18.32 31.98
C LYS A 53 -36.37 18.85 31.05
N GLU A 54 -36.05 19.81 30.21
CA GLU A 54 -36.87 20.13 29.03
C GLU A 54 -36.63 19.10 27.93
N THR A 55 -37.72 18.52 27.48
CA THR A 55 -37.73 17.62 26.33
C THR A 55 -37.48 18.44 25.08
N ILE A 56 -36.25 18.43 24.54
CA ILE A 56 -35.90 19.07 23.26
C ILE A 56 -36.52 18.25 22.14
N THR A 57 -37.64 18.70 21.62
CA THR A 57 -38.24 18.18 20.42
C THR A 57 -37.42 18.68 19.22
N TYR A 58 -36.65 17.78 18.59
CA TYR A 58 -35.91 18.09 17.39
C TYR A 58 -36.88 18.26 16.22
N GLN A 59 -37.27 19.48 15.93
CA GLN A 59 -37.88 19.79 14.62
C GLN A 59 -36.76 19.65 13.56
N ARG A 60 -36.93 18.66 12.68
CA ARG A 60 -36.12 18.49 11.49
C ARG A 60 -36.23 19.79 10.70
N ARG A 61 -35.15 20.61 10.69
CA ARG A 61 -35.07 21.80 9.83
C ARG A 61 -35.41 21.35 8.41
N GLN A 62 -36.52 21.84 7.88
CA GLN A 62 -36.76 21.78 6.45
C GLN A 62 -35.56 22.40 5.77
N SER A 63 -34.98 21.67 4.79
CA SER A 63 -33.86 22.17 4.00
C SER A 63 -34.29 23.55 3.46
N LYS A 64 -33.54 24.60 3.82
CA LYS A 64 -33.63 25.87 3.12
C LYS A 64 -33.52 25.53 1.64
N GLN A 65 -34.50 26.02 0.82
CA GLN A 65 -34.36 26.02 -0.64
C GLN A 65 -32.98 26.58 -0.93
N ARG A 66 -32.11 25.72 -1.46
CA ARG A 66 -30.76 26.12 -1.86
C ARG A 66 -30.92 26.95 -3.12
N ALA A 67 -30.43 28.19 -3.10
CA ALA A 67 -30.26 29.01 -4.27
C ALA A 67 -29.43 28.26 -5.32
N ASP A 68 -29.83 28.34 -6.56
CA ASP A 68 -29.27 27.90 -7.83
C ASP A 68 -27.92 27.21 -7.82
N GLU A 69 -27.84 26.02 -7.16
CA GLU A 69 -26.76 25.08 -7.38
C GLU A 69 -26.96 24.47 -8.79
N CYS A 70 -25.95 24.54 -9.63
CA CYS A 70 -25.95 23.86 -10.89
C CYS A 70 -26.09 22.36 -10.66
N VAL A 71 -27.24 21.78 -10.94
CA VAL A 71 -27.54 20.36 -10.78
C VAL A 71 -27.56 19.73 -12.15
N THR A 72 -26.74 18.71 -12.37
CA THR A 72 -26.78 17.92 -13.60
C THR A 72 -27.86 16.85 -13.52
N GLU A 73 -28.36 16.35 -14.64
CA GLU A 73 -29.27 15.20 -14.69
C GLU A 73 -28.72 13.96 -13.99
N GLN A 74 -27.39 13.82 -13.92
CA GLN A 74 -26.67 12.74 -13.26
C GLN A 74 -26.44 12.98 -11.76
N GLY A 75 -26.89 14.11 -11.19
CA GLY A 75 -26.82 14.44 -9.78
C GLY A 75 -25.49 15.05 -9.30
N LEU A 76 -24.57 15.43 -10.20
CA LEU A 76 -23.40 16.24 -9.87
C LEU A 76 -23.87 17.66 -9.51
N ARG A 77 -23.44 18.17 -8.33
CA ARG A 77 -23.77 19.50 -7.85
C ARG A 77 -22.49 20.27 -7.56
N PHE A 78 -22.44 21.50 -8.03
CA PHE A 78 -21.31 22.41 -7.83
C PHE A 78 -21.82 23.85 -7.84
N ASP A 79 -21.10 24.77 -7.18
CA ASP A 79 -21.41 26.19 -7.13
C ASP A 79 -20.76 26.97 -8.31
N GLU A 80 -21.04 28.25 -8.41
CA GLU A 80 -20.53 29.12 -9.48
C GLU A 80 -19.01 29.35 -9.44
N GLN A 81 -18.36 29.02 -8.31
CA GLN A 81 -16.91 29.19 -8.16
C GLN A 81 -16.12 28.04 -8.78
N VAL A 82 -16.77 26.91 -9.11
CA VAL A 82 -16.11 25.76 -9.73
C VAL A 82 -15.90 26.03 -11.21
N PRO A 83 -14.66 26.07 -11.71
CA PRO A 83 -14.39 26.28 -13.12
C PRO A 83 -15.06 25.23 -14.00
N VAL A 84 -15.66 25.65 -15.10
CA VAL A 84 -16.26 24.79 -16.11
C VAL A 84 -15.42 24.91 -17.38
N GLU A 85 -14.86 23.77 -17.82
CA GLU A 85 -14.15 23.66 -19.11
C GLU A 85 -15.11 23.10 -20.16
N ILE A 86 -15.29 23.83 -21.24
CA ILE A 86 -16.22 23.46 -22.31
C ILE A 86 -15.48 22.66 -23.37
N ILE A 87 -16.04 21.50 -23.73
CA ILE A 87 -15.53 20.64 -24.81
C ILE A 87 -16.63 20.56 -25.87
N GLU A 88 -16.38 21.20 -26.99
CA GLU A 88 -17.27 21.10 -28.14
C GLU A 88 -16.97 19.79 -28.89
N ILE A 89 -18.01 18.97 -29.09
CA ILE A 89 -17.88 17.72 -29.84
C ILE A 89 -18.61 17.93 -31.17
N PRO A 90 -17.87 17.97 -32.27
CA PRO A 90 -18.49 18.22 -33.58
C PRO A 90 -19.44 17.10 -33.97
N ALA A 91 -20.52 17.44 -34.69
CA ALA A 91 -21.34 16.46 -35.34
C ALA A 91 -20.69 16.07 -36.68
N PRO A 92 -20.49 14.75 -36.94
CA PRO A 92 -19.91 14.30 -38.21
C PRO A 92 -20.68 14.79 -39.43
N GLU A 93 -21.99 14.91 -39.31
CA GLU A 93 -22.91 15.39 -40.36
C GLU A 93 -22.62 16.83 -40.79
N LEU A 94 -21.97 17.63 -39.94
CA LEU A 94 -21.59 19.02 -40.25
C LEU A 94 -20.19 19.14 -40.84
N GLN A 95 -19.45 18.04 -41.02
CA GLN A 95 -18.04 17.99 -41.48
C GLN A 95 -17.91 17.41 -42.90
N GLY A 96 -18.89 17.48 -43.76
CA GLY A 96 -18.83 16.89 -45.09
C GLY A 96 -19.50 17.72 -46.17
N GLU A 97 -19.49 17.23 -47.40
CA GLU A 97 -20.15 17.88 -48.55
C GLU A 97 -21.67 18.03 -48.37
N GLU A 98 -22.27 17.23 -47.48
CA GLU A 98 -23.69 17.26 -47.14
C GLU A 98 -24.05 18.21 -45.97
N ALA A 99 -23.08 18.92 -45.42
CA ALA A 99 -23.26 19.79 -44.23
C ALA A 99 -24.42 20.83 -44.44
N GLU A 100 -24.60 21.30 -45.66
CA GLU A 100 -25.67 22.26 -45.99
C GLU A 100 -27.10 21.69 -45.81
N HIS A 101 -27.24 20.36 -45.76
CA HIS A 101 -28.52 19.69 -45.54
C HIS A 101 -28.93 19.57 -44.08
N TYR A 102 -28.05 19.94 -43.15
CA TYR A 102 -28.30 19.87 -41.71
C TYR A 102 -28.38 21.26 -41.07
N GLU A 103 -29.08 21.33 -39.95
CA GLU A 103 -29.14 22.52 -39.09
C GLU A 103 -29.00 22.10 -37.63
N ILE A 104 -28.29 22.91 -36.83
CA ILE A 104 -28.19 22.72 -35.40
C ILE A 104 -29.47 23.27 -34.78
N ILE A 105 -30.21 22.43 -34.07
CA ILE A 105 -31.44 22.82 -33.38
C ILE A 105 -31.27 22.91 -31.86
N ASP A 106 -30.31 22.18 -31.29
CA ASP A 106 -30.04 22.18 -29.86
C ASP A 106 -28.66 21.55 -29.59
N HIS A 107 -28.19 21.65 -28.32
CA HIS A 107 -26.97 21.02 -27.83
C HIS A 107 -27.27 20.08 -26.66
N LYS A 108 -26.92 18.82 -26.80
CA LYS A 108 -26.97 17.88 -25.66
C LYS A 108 -25.75 18.03 -24.79
N ILE A 109 -25.94 18.53 -23.56
CA ILE A 109 -24.89 18.86 -22.62
C ILE A 109 -24.67 17.68 -21.66
N THR A 110 -23.42 17.23 -21.50
CA THR A 110 -23.02 16.24 -20.49
C THR A 110 -21.92 16.84 -19.66
N ARG A 111 -21.99 16.75 -18.34
CA ARG A 111 -20.98 17.29 -17.41
C ARG A 111 -20.28 16.20 -16.63
N ARG A 112 -18.97 16.30 -16.47
CA ARG A 112 -18.15 15.40 -15.66
C ARG A 112 -17.25 16.20 -14.73
N LEU A 113 -17.05 15.70 -13.50
CA LEU A 113 -16.08 16.24 -12.58
C LEU A 113 -14.68 15.74 -12.97
N ALA A 114 -13.74 16.65 -13.15
CA ALA A 114 -12.33 16.37 -13.43
C ALA A 114 -11.43 16.95 -12.34
N GLN A 115 -10.19 16.48 -12.21
CA GLN A 115 -9.21 16.96 -11.25
C GLN A 115 -7.93 17.39 -11.95
N ARG A 116 -7.51 18.64 -11.71
CA ARG A 116 -6.13 19.09 -11.88
C ARG A 116 -5.36 18.92 -10.56
N PRO A 117 -4.03 18.76 -10.54
CA PRO A 117 -3.28 18.79 -9.29
C PRO A 117 -3.63 20.03 -8.46
N GLY A 118 -4.19 19.80 -7.27
CA GLY A 118 -4.60 20.87 -6.35
C GLY A 118 -5.96 21.54 -6.61
N SER A 119 -6.67 21.24 -7.69
CA SER A 119 -7.97 21.83 -8.01
C SER A 119 -8.93 20.85 -8.71
N TYR A 120 -10.20 21.22 -8.78
CA TYR A 120 -11.25 20.49 -9.50
C TYR A 120 -11.87 21.40 -10.55
N VAL A 121 -12.32 20.80 -11.64
CA VAL A 121 -13.04 21.48 -12.72
C VAL A 121 -14.23 20.62 -13.15
N VAL A 122 -15.24 21.22 -13.74
CA VAL A 122 -16.32 20.50 -14.39
C VAL A 122 -16.08 20.52 -15.90
N LEU A 123 -15.98 19.35 -16.50
CA LEU A 123 -15.93 19.21 -17.96
C LEU A 123 -17.35 19.21 -18.47
N GLU A 124 -17.70 20.20 -19.30
CA GLU A 124 -18.98 20.32 -19.94
C GLU A 124 -18.83 19.93 -21.42
N TYR A 125 -19.35 18.77 -21.77
CA TYR A 125 -19.33 18.27 -23.15
C TYR A 125 -20.59 18.76 -23.87
N ARG A 126 -20.44 19.65 -24.86
CA ARG A 126 -21.53 20.16 -25.71
C ARG A 126 -21.54 19.39 -27.02
N ARG A 127 -22.64 18.75 -27.32
CA ARG A 127 -22.84 17.95 -28.53
C ARG A 127 -24.02 18.48 -29.27
N PRO A 128 -23.86 19.02 -30.50
CA PRO A 128 -24.98 19.54 -31.25
C PRO A 128 -25.99 18.42 -31.58
N VAL A 129 -27.25 18.74 -31.46
CA VAL A 129 -28.34 17.94 -32.02
C VAL A 129 -28.62 18.51 -33.38
N VAL A 130 -28.33 17.75 -34.42
CA VAL A 130 -28.53 18.17 -35.81
C VAL A 130 -29.78 17.54 -36.40
N LYS A 131 -30.47 18.31 -37.26
CA LYS A 131 -31.66 17.91 -37.95
C LYS A 131 -31.41 17.96 -39.44
N HIS A 132 -31.68 16.87 -40.14
CA HIS A 132 -31.63 16.83 -41.60
C HIS A 132 -32.84 17.59 -42.17
N LYS A 133 -32.61 18.63 -42.97
CA LYS A 133 -33.65 19.58 -43.42
C LYS A 133 -34.78 18.91 -44.24
N ALA A 134 -34.43 17.95 -45.09
CA ALA A 134 -35.40 17.25 -45.92
C ALA A 134 -36.16 16.12 -45.21
N THR A 135 -35.41 15.23 -44.53
CA THR A 135 -35.97 14.02 -43.86
C THR A 135 -36.51 14.29 -42.48
N GLN A 136 -36.17 15.44 -41.88
CA GLN A 136 -36.51 15.82 -40.50
C GLN A 136 -35.97 14.86 -39.43
N THR A 137 -35.02 13.97 -39.78
CA THR A 137 -34.36 13.05 -38.83
C THR A 137 -33.40 13.80 -37.94
N LEU A 138 -33.37 13.41 -36.65
CA LEU A 138 -32.47 13.98 -35.65
C LEU A 138 -31.30 13.05 -35.42
N SER A 139 -30.10 13.60 -35.31
CA SER A 139 -28.92 12.87 -34.88
C SER A 139 -28.09 13.69 -33.91
N THR A 140 -27.26 13.03 -33.10
CA THR A 140 -26.28 13.66 -32.21
C THR A 140 -25.10 12.72 -31.99
N SER A 141 -23.90 13.28 -31.88
CA SER A 141 -22.70 12.51 -31.59
C SER A 141 -22.84 11.71 -30.29
N PRO A 142 -22.30 10.49 -30.21
CA PRO A 142 -22.31 9.72 -28.98
C PRO A 142 -21.57 10.47 -27.85
N ALA A 143 -21.96 10.21 -26.61
CA ALA A 143 -21.22 10.75 -25.44
C ALA A 143 -19.80 10.19 -25.39
N PRO A 144 -18.80 10.97 -24.95
CA PRO A 144 -17.47 10.47 -24.76
C PRO A 144 -17.45 9.24 -23.82
N THR A 145 -16.58 8.28 -24.12
CA THR A 145 -16.46 7.07 -23.30
C THR A 145 -16.05 7.45 -21.87
N ALA A 146 -16.72 6.88 -20.89
CA ALA A 146 -16.37 7.03 -19.49
C ALA A 146 -15.77 5.74 -18.97
N VAL A 147 -14.95 5.81 -17.89
CA VAL A 147 -14.44 4.61 -17.21
C VAL A 147 -15.59 3.73 -16.69
N PHE A 148 -16.68 4.36 -16.28
CA PHE A 148 -17.92 3.69 -15.87
C PHE A 148 -19.09 4.18 -16.71
N ASP A 149 -19.97 3.27 -17.09
CA ASP A 149 -21.22 3.64 -17.76
C ASP A 149 -21.99 4.69 -16.94
N ASN A 150 -22.40 5.76 -17.59
CA ASN A 150 -23.05 6.92 -16.97
C ASN A 150 -22.26 7.56 -15.82
N GLY A 151 -20.92 7.47 -15.88
CA GLY A 151 -20.04 8.02 -14.86
C GLY A 151 -20.00 9.55 -14.87
N MET A 152 -20.13 10.18 -13.68
CA MET A 152 -19.94 11.62 -13.47
C MET A 152 -18.47 12.02 -13.24
N ALA A 153 -17.57 11.05 -13.06
CA ALA A 153 -16.16 11.27 -12.81
C ALA A 153 -15.35 11.10 -14.09
N ASP A 154 -14.55 12.10 -14.42
CA ASP A 154 -13.44 11.93 -15.37
C ASP A 154 -12.38 11.00 -14.78
N VAL A 155 -11.61 10.33 -15.62
CA VAL A 155 -10.55 9.41 -15.21
C VAL A 155 -9.53 10.09 -14.29
N SER A 156 -9.29 11.40 -14.47
CA SER A 156 -8.36 12.18 -13.63
C SER A 156 -8.78 12.22 -12.16
N VAL A 157 -10.09 12.31 -11.89
CA VAL A 157 -10.63 12.25 -10.52
C VAL A 157 -10.46 10.86 -9.94
N LEU A 158 -10.75 9.81 -10.70
CA LEU A 158 -10.62 8.42 -10.23
C LEU A 158 -9.17 8.08 -9.91
N ALA A 159 -8.25 8.40 -10.81
CA ALA A 159 -6.80 8.22 -10.59
C ALA A 159 -6.31 9.06 -9.39
N GLY A 160 -6.68 10.35 -9.34
CA GLY A 160 -6.31 11.25 -8.26
C GLY A 160 -6.79 10.78 -6.89
N MET A 161 -8.04 10.28 -6.78
CA MET A 161 -8.57 9.72 -5.53
C MET A 161 -7.78 8.49 -5.04
N LEU A 162 -7.40 7.61 -5.96
CA LEU A 162 -6.59 6.43 -5.65
C LEU A 162 -5.19 6.83 -5.19
N ILE A 163 -4.54 7.75 -5.89
CA ILE A 163 -3.22 8.29 -5.52
C ILE A 163 -3.27 8.98 -4.16
N ASP A 164 -4.21 9.88 -3.95
CA ASP A 164 -4.40 10.58 -2.68
C ASP A 164 -4.55 9.58 -1.51
N LYS A 165 -5.37 8.53 -1.71
CA LYS A 165 -5.63 7.55 -0.66
C LYS A 165 -4.48 6.58 -0.40
N PHE A 166 -3.85 6.05 -1.44
CA PHE A 166 -2.95 4.91 -1.33
C PHE A 166 -1.46 5.25 -1.47
N VAL A 167 -1.13 6.39 -2.07
CA VAL A 167 0.25 6.90 -2.14
C VAL A 167 0.48 7.97 -1.05
N TYR A 168 -0.44 8.96 -0.95
CA TYR A 168 -0.33 10.06 0.03
C TYR A 168 -1.08 9.79 1.34
N HIS A 169 -1.75 8.65 1.46
CA HIS A 169 -2.47 8.19 2.64
C HIS A 169 -3.58 9.14 3.13
N ILE A 170 -4.19 9.93 2.23
CA ILE A 170 -5.29 10.84 2.53
C ILE A 170 -6.61 10.05 2.58
N PRO A 171 -7.26 9.89 3.75
CA PRO A 171 -8.53 9.17 3.85
C PRO A 171 -9.61 9.80 2.98
N LEU A 172 -10.53 8.98 2.44
CA LEU A 172 -11.65 9.48 1.62
C LEU A 172 -12.47 10.56 2.33
N TYR A 173 -12.58 10.51 3.66
CA TYR A 173 -13.24 11.56 4.43
C TYR A 173 -12.59 12.94 4.24
N ARG A 174 -11.24 13.02 4.28
CA ARG A 174 -10.52 14.28 4.05
C ARG A 174 -10.60 14.73 2.61
N GLN A 175 -10.57 13.79 1.65
CA GLN A 175 -10.80 14.10 0.24
C GLN A 175 -12.21 14.66 0.01
N HIS A 176 -13.23 14.08 0.66
CA HIS A 176 -14.59 14.58 0.63
C HIS A 176 -14.70 16.02 1.20
N GLN A 177 -14.02 16.31 2.32
CA GLN A 177 -13.99 17.66 2.88
C GLN A 177 -13.35 18.66 1.90
N ARG A 178 -12.25 18.27 1.21
CA ARG A 178 -11.60 19.10 0.19
C ARG A 178 -12.54 19.40 -0.98
N LEU A 179 -13.31 18.43 -1.44
CA LEU A 179 -14.34 18.63 -2.47
C LEU A 179 -15.42 19.63 -2.00
N GLN A 180 -15.92 19.48 -0.78
CA GLN A 180 -16.92 20.40 -0.22
C GLN A 180 -16.39 21.84 -0.09
N GLN A 181 -15.12 22.00 0.33
CA GLN A 181 -14.46 23.32 0.39
C GLN A 181 -14.24 23.94 -0.99
N ALA A 182 -14.13 23.11 -2.04
CA ALA A 182 -14.05 23.56 -3.43
C ALA A 182 -15.44 23.75 -4.08
N GLY A 183 -16.53 23.82 -3.31
CA GLY A 183 -17.88 24.06 -3.82
C GLY A 183 -18.57 22.82 -4.42
N ILE A 184 -17.99 21.64 -4.32
CA ILE A 184 -18.51 20.41 -4.96
C ILE A 184 -19.27 19.57 -3.94
N THR A 185 -20.55 19.32 -4.21
CA THR A 185 -21.44 18.53 -3.36
C THR A 185 -21.58 17.11 -3.88
N LEU A 186 -20.86 16.17 -3.24
CA LEU A 186 -20.98 14.73 -3.48
C LEU A 186 -21.20 14.00 -2.16
N SER A 187 -21.81 12.82 -2.19
CA SER A 187 -21.92 11.99 -0.99
C SER A 187 -20.62 11.23 -0.74
N ARG A 188 -20.32 10.95 0.54
CA ARG A 188 -19.19 10.05 0.90
C ARG A 188 -19.36 8.64 0.32
N ALA A 189 -20.61 8.20 0.20
CA ALA A 189 -20.94 6.91 -0.41
C ALA A 189 -20.53 6.88 -1.88
N THR A 190 -20.74 7.95 -2.62
CA THR A 190 -20.32 8.09 -4.03
C THR A 190 -18.81 7.95 -4.18
N LEU A 191 -18.02 8.65 -3.36
CA LEU A 191 -16.55 8.53 -3.38
C LEU A 191 -16.08 7.11 -3.05
N THR A 192 -16.70 6.50 -2.06
CA THR A 192 -16.38 5.10 -1.69
C THR A 192 -16.70 4.16 -2.85
N HIS A 193 -17.85 4.32 -3.47
CA HIS A 193 -18.28 3.50 -4.60
C HIS A 193 -17.35 3.65 -5.81
N TRP A 194 -16.95 4.88 -6.16
CA TRP A 194 -15.99 5.13 -7.24
C TRP A 194 -14.65 4.46 -6.96
N THR A 195 -14.14 4.62 -5.72
CA THR A 195 -12.89 3.96 -5.31
C THR A 195 -12.97 2.45 -5.46
N GLN A 196 -14.04 1.83 -4.98
CA GLN A 196 -14.23 0.38 -5.05
C GLN A 196 -14.36 -0.11 -6.50
N ARG A 197 -15.16 0.56 -7.32
CA ARG A 197 -15.33 0.20 -8.74
C ARG A 197 -14.01 0.31 -9.50
N ALA A 198 -13.26 1.40 -9.30
CA ALA A 198 -11.99 1.60 -9.98
C ALA A 198 -10.99 0.49 -9.59
N ILE A 199 -10.88 0.13 -8.30
CA ILE A 199 -9.98 -0.96 -7.87
C ILE A 199 -10.44 -2.31 -8.41
N ASN A 200 -11.75 -2.57 -8.45
CA ASN A 200 -12.27 -3.83 -8.99
C ASN A 200 -11.97 -4.00 -10.49
N LEU A 201 -11.99 -2.90 -11.27
CA LEU A 201 -11.55 -2.94 -12.68
C LEU A 201 -10.06 -3.31 -12.81
N LEU A 202 -9.23 -2.90 -11.86
CA LEU A 202 -7.79 -3.17 -11.87
C LEU A 202 -7.41 -4.57 -11.35
N LYS A 203 -8.34 -5.27 -10.72
CA LYS A 203 -8.09 -6.60 -10.13
C LYS A 203 -7.50 -7.61 -11.12
N PRO A 204 -8.01 -7.77 -12.36
CA PRO A 204 -7.42 -8.70 -13.33
C PRO A 204 -5.95 -8.44 -13.63
N ILE A 205 -5.51 -7.18 -13.61
CA ILE A 205 -4.11 -6.80 -13.82
C ILE A 205 -3.27 -7.28 -12.63
N ALA A 206 -3.72 -7.05 -11.40
CA ALA A 206 -3.02 -7.51 -10.20
C ALA A 206 -2.97 -9.05 -10.11
N ASP A 207 -4.05 -9.74 -10.47
CA ASP A 207 -4.10 -11.20 -10.54
C ASP A 207 -3.11 -11.73 -11.60
N SER A 208 -3.00 -11.08 -12.75
CA SER A 208 -2.01 -11.41 -13.79
C SER A 208 -0.58 -11.17 -13.31
N GLN A 209 -0.34 -10.09 -12.58
CA GLN A 209 0.98 -9.81 -12.00
C GLN A 209 1.40 -10.90 -10.99
N LEU A 210 0.47 -11.46 -10.21
CA LEU A 210 0.77 -12.60 -9.35
C LEU A 210 1.27 -13.80 -10.15
N GLN A 211 0.63 -14.10 -11.27
CA GLN A 211 1.07 -15.21 -12.13
C GLN A 211 2.46 -14.96 -12.72
N GLN A 212 2.80 -13.73 -13.08
CA GLN A 212 4.13 -13.37 -13.57
C GLN A 212 5.19 -13.49 -12.44
N VAL A 213 4.90 -12.95 -11.26
CA VAL A 213 5.80 -12.99 -10.11
C VAL A 213 6.10 -14.43 -9.68
N LEU A 214 5.12 -15.32 -9.72
CA LEU A 214 5.31 -16.75 -9.40
C LEU A 214 6.20 -17.51 -10.40
N GLN A 215 6.56 -16.92 -11.55
CA GLN A 215 7.55 -17.48 -12.48
C GLN A 215 8.99 -17.11 -12.13
N SER A 216 9.21 -16.24 -11.13
CA SER A 216 10.56 -15.87 -10.66
C SER A 216 11.28 -17.07 -10.09
N LYS A 217 12.60 -17.13 -10.27
CA LYS A 217 13.47 -18.16 -9.65
C LYS A 217 13.62 -17.95 -8.15
N VAL A 218 13.63 -16.68 -7.74
CA VAL A 218 13.75 -16.27 -6.33
C VAL A 218 12.56 -15.39 -5.98
N LEU A 219 11.86 -15.75 -4.91
CA LEU A 219 10.84 -14.92 -4.28
C LEU A 219 11.28 -14.52 -2.88
N ALA A 220 10.95 -13.29 -2.48
CA ALA A 220 10.96 -12.91 -1.07
C ALA A 220 9.52 -12.74 -0.59
N MET A 221 9.21 -13.26 0.61
CA MET A 221 7.88 -13.19 1.21
C MET A 221 7.94 -12.86 2.69
N ASP A 222 7.00 -12.06 3.14
CA ASP A 222 6.82 -11.65 4.53
C ASP A 222 5.32 -11.41 4.80
N GLU A 223 4.92 -11.11 6.04
CA GLU A 223 3.56 -10.74 6.35
C GLU A 223 3.46 -9.59 7.36
N THR A 224 2.41 -8.79 7.20
CA THR A 224 2.12 -7.69 8.13
C THR A 224 0.67 -7.71 8.60
N PRO A 225 0.40 -7.49 9.91
CA PRO A 225 -0.96 -7.52 10.42
C PRO A 225 -1.74 -6.26 10.03
N ILE A 226 -3.03 -6.47 9.76
CA ILE A 226 -4.03 -5.43 9.54
C ILE A 226 -5.32 -5.80 10.28
N LYS A 227 -6.10 -4.79 10.66
CA LYS A 227 -7.46 -5.00 11.16
C LYS A 227 -8.45 -4.91 10.01
N ALA A 228 -9.19 -6.01 9.72
CA ALA A 228 -10.21 -6.05 8.69
C ALA A 228 -11.41 -6.91 9.09
N GLY A 229 -12.61 -6.41 8.83
CA GLY A 229 -13.85 -7.06 9.21
C GLY A 229 -14.14 -7.02 10.71
N ARG A 230 -15.43 -7.17 11.06
CA ARG A 230 -15.86 -7.21 12.46
C ARG A 230 -15.73 -8.62 13.04
N LYS A 231 -15.18 -8.73 14.25
CA LYS A 231 -15.26 -9.95 15.07
C LYS A 231 -16.50 -9.92 15.97
N GLN A 232 -16.73 -8.79 16.62
CA GLN A 232 -17.90 -8.49 17.46
C GLN A 232 -18.04 -6.97 17.60
N LYS A 233 -19.11 -6.47 18.29
CA LYS A 233 -19.30 -5.02 18.50
C LYS A 233 -18.04 -4.41 19.15
N GLY A 234 -17.50 -3.37 18.53
CA GLY A 234 -16.28 -2.67 18.99
C GLY A 234 -14.96 -3.41 18.76
N LYS A 235 -14.94 -4.61 18.17
CA LYS A 235 -13.71 -5.40 17.96
C LYS A 235 -13.57 -5.86 16.52
N MET A 236 -12.42 -5.55 15.92
CA MET A 236 -12.06 -5.94 14.57
C MET A 236 -11.26 -7.25 14.56
N LYS A 237 -11.37 -8.04 13.47
CA LYS A 237 -10.53 -9.22 13.25
C LYS A 237 -9.09 -8.80 12.97
N SER A 238 -8.11 -9.57 13.46
CA SER A 238 -6.72 -9.49 13.00
C SER A 238 -6.60 -10.33 11.75
N THR A 239 -6.09 -9.73 10.69
CA THR A 239 -5.86 -10.35 9.38
C THR A 239 -4.47 -9.94 8.89
N TRP A 240 -4.00 -10.43 7.75
CA TRP A 240 -2.64 -10.23 7.28
C TRP A 240 -2.59 -9.87 5.81
N PHE A 241 -1.66 -8.95 5.47
CA PHE A 241 -1.16 -8.79 4.11
C PHE A 241 0.12 -9.57 3.94
N TRP A 242 0.29 -10.17 2.78
CA TRP A 242 1.44 -10.98 2.39
C TRP A 242 2.03 -10.40 1.11
N PRO A 243 3.08 -9.57 1.18
CA PRO A 243 3.83 -9.16 0.00
C PRO A 243 4.69 -10.31 -0.49
N ILE A 244 4.67 -10.52 -1.81
CA ILE A 244 5.49 -11.46 -2.55
C ILE A 244 6.29 -10.65 -3.56
N TYR A 245 7.59 -10.65 -3.44
CA TYR A 245 8.50 -9.88 -4.27
C TYR A 245 9.26 -10.80 -5.22
N GLY A 246 9.22 -10.51 -6.51
CA GLY A 246 9.90 -11.26 -7.56
C GLY A 246 11.20 -10.60 -8.05
N GLU A 247 11.94 -11.31 -8.89
CA GLU A 247 13.25 -10.91 -9.37
C GLU A 247 13.25 -9.69 -10.32
N ASN A 248 12.11 -9.32 -10.90
CA ASN A 248 11.97 -8.21 -11.85
C ASN A 248 11.54 -6.90 -11.17
N ASP A 249 11.82 -6.71 -9.89
CA ASP A 249 11.33 -5.57 -9.11
C ASP A 249 9.81 -5.40 -9.19
N GLU A 250 9.10 -6.50 -9.08
CA GLU A 250 7.64 -6.58 -9.00
C GLU A 250 7.22 -7.11 -7.64
N VAL A 251 6.19 -6.52 -7.06
CA VAL A 251 5.63 -6.97 -5.79
C VAL A 251 4.13 -7.18 -5.90
N VAL A 252 3.64 -8.26 -5.32
CA VAL A 252 2.21 -8.54 -5.21
C VAL A 252 1.84 -8.57 -3.74
N PHE A 253 0.83 -7.81 -3.35
CA PHE A 253 0.20 -7.92 -2.04
C PHE A 253 -1.00 -8.83 -2.14
N THR A 254 -1.04 -9.83 -1.28
CA THR A 254 -2.22 -10.67 -1.09
C THR A 254 -2.77 -10.48 0.32
N TRP A 255 -4.02 -10.86 0.54
CA TRP A 255 -4.67 -10.72 1.83
C TRP A 255 -5.19 -12.07 2.32
N SER A 256 -5.15 -12.28 3.64
CA SER A 256 -5.74 -13.45 4.27
C SER A 256 -6.35 -13.16 5.64
N SER A 257 -7.35 -13.92 6.00
CA SER A 257 -8.02 -13.84 7.30
C SER A 257 -7.23 -14.49 8.44
N SER A 258 -6.22 -15.32 8.13
CA SER A 258 -5.38 -16.00 9.12
C SER A 258 -3.89 -16.00 8.71
N ARG A 259 -3.01 -16.31 9.65
CA ARG A 259 -1.56 -16.46 9.43
C ARG A 259 -1.14 -17.92 9.22
N GLY A 260 -2.07 -18.77 8.80
CA GLY A 260 -1.84 -20.22 8.68
C GLY A 260 -1.11 -20.63 7.41
N THR A 261 -0.45 -21.80 7.43
CA THR A 261 0.29 -22.39 6.29
C THR A 261 -0.59 -22.53 5.04
N ALA A 262 -1.89 -22.83 5.19
CA ALA A 262 -2.82 -22.96 4.07
C ALA A 262 -2.86 -21.71 3.15
N HIS A 263 -2.65 -20.51 3.70
CA HIS A 263 -2.59 -19.27 2.91
C HIS A 263 -1.28 -19.19 2.12
N VAL A 264 -0.15 -19.57 2.72
CA VAL A 264 1.13 -19.67 2.01
C VAL A 264 1.03 -20.65 0.85
N GLU A 265 0.42 -21.82 1.08
CA GLU A 265 0.19 -22.85 0.05
C GLU A 265 -0.69 -22.33 -1.10
N GLN A 266 -1.74 -21.60 -0.77
CA GLN A 266 -2.64 -21.01 -1.76
C GLN A 266 -1.92 -19.94 -2.60
N GLN A 267 -1.17 -19.05 -1.95
CA GLN A 267 -0.49 -17.92 -2.61
C GLN A 267 0.68 -18.39 -3.49
N LEU A 268 1.43 -19.39 -3.04
CA LEU A 268 2.59 -19.94 -3.74
C LEU A 268 2.27 -21.21 -4.53
N LYS A 269 0.99 -21.40 -4.89
CA LYS A 269 0.59 -22.56 -5.70
C LYS A 269 1.32 -22.60 -7.04
N GLY A 270 2.08 -23.68 -7.28
CA GLY A 270 2.84 -23.88 -8.50
C GLY A 270 4.22 -23.21 -8.53
N PHE A 271 4.59 -22.47 -7.49
CA PHE A 271 5.93 -21.91 -7.39
C PHE A 271 7.00 -22.98 -7.27
N LYS A 272 8.11 -22.78 -7.97
CA LYS A 272 9.33 -23.60 -7.93
C LYS A 272 10.53 -22.67 -7.90
N GLY A 273 11.45 -22.87 -6.98
CA GLY A 273 12.63 -22.04 -6.86
C GLY A 273 12.99 -21.72 -5.40
N THR A 274 13.69 -20.62 -5.17
CA THR A 274 14.12 -20.22 -3.83
C THR A 274 13.16 -19.23 -3.20
N LEU A 275 12.72 -19.50 -1.98
CA LEU A 275 11.85 -18.63 -1.17
C LEU A 275 12.65 -18.03 -0.01
N LEU A 276 12.92 -16.74 -0.04
CA LEU A 276 13.62 -15.99 1.01
C LEU A 276 12.61 -15.41 2.02
N THR A 277 12.76 -15.75 3.32
CA THR A 277 11.79 -15.41 4.38
C THR A 277 12.44 -14.97 5.68
N ASP A 278 11.60 -14.66 6.69
CA ASP A 278 12.00 -14.27 8.05
C ASP A 278 12.16 -15.43 9.04
N GLY A 279 11.90 -16.70 8.61
CA GLY A 279 11.92 -17.89 9.48
C GLY A 279 10.62 -18.13 10.23
N TYR A 280 9.51 -17.60 9.76
CA TYR A 280 8.21 -17.97 10.31
C TYR A 280 7.86 -19.42 9.96
N ALA A 281 7.50 -20.22 10.98
CA ALA A 281 7.28 -21.68 10.88
C ALA A 281 6.23 -22.13 9.84
N ALA A 282 5.44 -21.21 9.28
CA ALA A 282 4.52 -21.55 8.19
C ALA A 282 5.27 -21.85 6.89
N TYR A 283 6.41 -21.19 6.67
CA TYR A 283 7.25 -21.41 5.50
C TYR A 283 7.98 -22.75 5.58
N ASP A 284 8.50 -23.14 6.76
CA ASP A 284 9.11 -24.47 6.96
C ASP A 284 8.10 -25.58 6.67
N ARG A 285 6.83 -25.40 7.15
CA ARG A 285 5.76 -26.36 6.88
C ARG A 285 5.38 -26.42 5.41
N PHE A 286 5.39 -25.28 4.73
CA PHE A 286 5.09 -25.18 3.30
C PHE A 286 6.10 -25.96 2.46
N VAL A 287 7.40 -25.87 2.76
CA VAL A 287 8.46 -26.53 1.95
C VAL A 287 8.65 -27.99 2.30
N LYS A 288 8.19 -28.45 3.47
CA LYS A 288 8.44 -29.81 3.99
C LYS A 288 8.16 -30.95 2.99
N ASN A 289 7.15 -30.77 2.14
CA ASN A 289 6.74 -31.76 1.13
C ASN A 289 6.90 -31.25 -0.31
N LYS A 290 7.78 -30.25 -0.52
CA LYS A 290 7.98 -29.59 -1.82
C LYS A 290 9.47 -29.48 -2.13
N PRO A 291 10.08 -30.56 -2.63
CA PRO A 291 11.52 -30.60 -2.93
C PRO A 291 11.92 -29.60 -4.01
N GLU A 292 10.96 -29.10 -4.80
CA GLU A 292 11.15 -28.07 -5.81
C GLU A 292 11.30 -26.66 -5.25
N VAL A 293 11.08 -26.46 -3.93
CA VAL A 293 11.20 -25.15 -3.27
C VAL A 293 12.33 -25.19 -2.25
N ILE A 294 13.33 -24.33 -2.43
CA ILE A 294 14.44 -24.13 -1.50
C ILE A 294 14.09 -22.96 -0.57
N LEU A 295 14.14 -23.17 0.73
CA LEU A 295 13.93 -22.12 1.71
C LEU A 295 15.26 -21.43 2.02
N ALA A 296 15.31 -20.11 1.85
CA ALA A 296 16.41 -19.24 2.26
C ALA A 296 16.00 -18.34 3.42
N GLN A 297 16.98 -18.02 4.28
CA GLN A 297 16.73 -17.26 5.50
C GLN A 297 17.39 -15.89 5.49
N CYS A 298 16.68 -14.89 6.01
CA CYS A 298 17.09 -13.49 6.08
C CYS A 298 18.10 -13.24 7.22
N TRP A 299 19.30 -12.76 6.89
CA TRP A 299 20.32 -12.37 7.87
C TRP A 299 19.95 -11.12 8.68
N ALA A 300 19.13 -10.21 8.15
CA ALA A 300 18.65 -9.06 8.92
C ALA A 300 17.78 -9.49 10.10
N HIS A 301 16.96 -10.55 9.94
CA HIS A 301 16.18 -11.13 11.03
C HIS A 301 17.09 -11.81 12.05
N THR A 302 18.10 -12.55 11.63
CA THR A 302 19.14 -13.12 12.50
C THR A 302 19.81 -12.01 13.33
N ARG A 303 20.25 -10.92 12.68
CA ARG A 303 20.82 -9.76 13.38
C ARG A 303 19.85 -9.16 14.41
N ARG A 304 18.56 -9.09 14.11
CA ARG A 304 17.53 -8.55 15.01
C ARG A 304 17.40 -9.38 16.31
N TYR A 305 17.59 -10.70 16.24
CA TYR A 305 17.60 -11.55 17.44
C TYR A 305 18.78 -11.22 18.35
N PHE A 306 19.98 -11.08 17.82
CA PHE A 306 21.17 -10.68 18.61
C PHE A 306 21.05 -9.24 19.13
N PHE A 307 20.50 -8.33 18.35
CA PHE A 307 20.25 -6.95 18.81
C PHE A 307 19.33 -6.89 20.03
N LYS A 308 18.35 -7.79 20.14
CA LYS A 308 17.49 -7.88 21.32
C LYS A 308 18.24 -8.36 22.57
N SER A 309 19.34 -9.07 22.43
CA SER A 309 20.15 -9.54 23.55
C SER A 309 21.16 -8.49 24.07
N LEU A 310 21.37 -7.37 23.37
CA LEU A 310 22.34 -6.32 23.74
C LEU A 310 22.24 -5.85 25.18
N LYS A 311 21.03 -5.75 25.73
CA LYS A 311 20.81 -5.25 27.10
C LYS A 311 21.18 -6.24 28.18
N VAL A 312 21.30 -7.53 27.85
CA VAL A 312 21.51 -8.64 28.80
C VAL A 312 22.91 -9.28 28.59
N GLU A 313 23.28 -9.43 27.34
CA GLU A 313 24.53 -10.09 26.89
C GLU A 313 25.27 -9.15 25.92
N THR A 314 25.71 -7.99 26.42
CA THR A 314 26.27 -6.91 25.59
C THR A 314 27.43 -7.39 24.73
N GLN A 315 28.45 -8.01 25.35
CA GLN A 315 29.64 -8.44 24.64
C GLN A 315 29.32 -9.46 23.53
N ALA A 316 28.62 -10.54 23.87
CA ALA A 316 28.27 -11.59 22.90
C ALA A 316 27.38 -11.06 21.78
N ALA A 317 26.45 -10.13 22.09
CA ALA A 317 25.60 -9.50 21.08
C ALA A 317 26.41 -8.59 20.14
N GLU A 318 27.38 -7.83 20.66
CA GLU A 318 28.27 -6.98 19.83
C GLU A 318 29.15 -7.83 18.93
N GLU A 319 29.73 -8.91 19.44
CA GLU A 319 30.51 -9.87 18.64
C GLU A 319 29.70 -10.47 17.53
N ALA A 320 28.46 -10.94 17.81
CA ALA A 320 27.54 -11.45 16.77
C ALA A 320 27.22 -10.42 15.72
N MET A 321 26.94 -9.18 16.13
CA MET A 321 26.64 -8.08 15.20
C MET A 321 27.85 -7.70 14.36
N GLN A 322 29.08 -7.85 14.87
CA GLN A 322 30.30 -7.63 14.12
C GLN A 322 30.45 -8.70 13.02
N TRP A 323 30.30 -10.00 13.34
CA TRP A 323 30.30 -11.08 12.37
C TRP A 323 29.32 -10.82 11.22
N ILE A 324 28.06 -10.49 11.56
CA ILE A 324 27.02 -10.20 10.57
C ILE A 324 27.36 -8.93 9.80
N GLY A 325 27.93 -7.92 10.45
CA GLY A 325 28.36 -6.66 9.82
C GLY A 325 29.39 -6.87 8.71
N GLU A 326 30.33 -7.80 8.89
CA GLU A 326 31.32 -8.14 7.86
C GLU A 326 30.66 -8.78 6.62
N LEU A 327 29.60 -9.59 6.79
CA LEU A 327 28.82 -10.12 5.65
C LEU A 327 28.19 -8.99 4.84
N TYR A 328 27.61 -7.98 5.49
CA TYR A 328 27.03 -6.82 4.82
C TYR A 328 28.07 -5.97 4.09
N LYS A 329 29.28 -5.80 4.63
CA LYS A 329 30.40 -5.13 3.93
C LYS A 329 30.79 -5.85 2.65
N ASN A 330 30.75 -7.18 2.66
CA ASN A 330 31.01 -7.99 1.47
C ASN A 330 29.91 -7.78 0.42
N GLU A 331 28.63 -7.78 0.80
CA GLU A 331 27.52 -7.52 -0.13
C GLU A 331 27.55 -6.08 -0.66
N GLU A 332 27.91 -5.09 0.17
CA GLU A 332 28.14 -3.71 -0.29
C GLU A 332 29.26 -3.62 -1.33
N THR A 333 30.34 -4.39 -1.14
CA THR A 333 31.45 -4.47 -2.11
C THR A 333 30.98 -5.10 -3.43
N ILE A 334 30.18 -6.17 -3.37
CA ILE A 334 29.56 -6.80 -4.52
C ILE A 334 28.70 -5.80 -5.29
N GLN A 335 27.88 -5.05 -4.58
CA GLN A 335 27.01 -4.03 -5.17
C GLN A 335 27.81 -2.88 -5.81
N LYS A 336 28.79 -2.32 -5.10
CA LYS A 336 29.66 -1.23 -5.64
C LYS A 336 30.41 -1.66 -6.90
N LYS A 337 30.85 -2.91 -6.96
CA LYS A 337 31.55 -3.49 -8.13
C LYS A 337 30.61 -4.12 -9.15
N GLN A 338 29.31 -4.03 -8.96
CA GLN A 338 28.28 -4.59 -9.85
C GLN A 338 28.53 -6.06 -10.22
N MET A 339 28.96 -6.87 -9.24
CA MET A 339 29.24 -8.29 -9.47
C MET A 339 27.93 -9.08 -9.59
N THR A 340 27.81 -9.89 -10.63
CA THR A 340 26.66 -10.77 -10.91
C THR A 340 27.11 -12.20 -11.18
N GLY A 341 26.20 -13.15 -11.17
CA GLY A 341 26.41 -14.55 -11.56
C GLY A 341 27.64 -15.17 -10.86
N GLN A 342 28.47 -15.86 -11.65
CA GLN A 342 29.63 -16.59 -11.12
C GLN A 342 30.66 -15.70 -10.41
N LYS A 343 30.81 -14.42 -10.83
CA LYS A 343 31.74 -13.48 -10.16
C LYS A 343 31.28 -13.20 -8.73
N LYS A 344 29.97 -13.03 -8.54
CA LYS A 344 29.35 -12.82 -7.21
C LYS A 344 29.52 -14.07 -6.33
N LEU A 345 29.27 -15.27 -6.86
CA LEU A 345 29.47 -16.53 -6.15
C LEU A 345 30.93 -16.74 -5.72
N ASN A 346 31.89 -16.51 -6.62
CA ASN A 346 33.30 -16.63 -6.30
C ASN A 346 33.72 -15.66 -5.18
N TYR A 347 33.19 -14.43 -5.22
CA TYR A 347 33.46 -13.44 -4.18
C TYR A 347 32.86 -13.87 -2.83
N ARG A 348 31.60 -14.32 -2.79
CA ARG A 348 30.94 -14.84 -1.60
C ARG A 348 31.66 -16.06 -1.02
N SER A 349 32.07 -16.99 -1.89
CA SER A 349 32.81 -18.19 -1.48
C SER A 349 34.17 -17.84 -0.82
N LYS A 350 34.87 -16.84 -1.40
CA LYS A 350 36.19 -16.43 -0.89
C LYS A 350 36.11 -15.57 0.38
N HIS A 351 35.12 -14.67 0.48
CA HIS A 351 35.09 -13.65 1.52
C HIS A 351 33.95 -13.84 2.54
N SER A 352 32.77 -14.29 2.11
CA SER A 352 31.61 -14.42 3.01
C SER A 352 31.53 -15.80 3.68
N LYS A 353 31.84 -16.87 2.92
CA LYS A 353 31.77 -18.23 3.46
C LYS A 353 32.65 -18.45 4.70
N PRO A 354 33.93 -18.04 4.76
CA PRO A 354 34.75 -18.19 5.96
C PRO A 354 34.17 -17.45 7.20
N ILE A 355 33.52 -16.29 6.96
CA ILE A 355 32.86 -15.52 8.03
C ILE A 355 31.63 -16.29 8.53
N VAL A 356 30.80 -16.85 7.65
CA VAL A 356 29.64 -17.67 8.02
C VAL A 356 30.07 -18.91 8.80
N ASP A 357 31.12 -19.62 8.34
CA ASP A 357 31.65 -20.81 9.03
C ASP A 357 32.16 -20.42 10.42
N GLY A 358 32.91 -19.31 10.54
CA GLY A 358 33.41 -18.77 11.82
C GLY A 358 32.28 -18.34 12.76
N PHE A 359 31.25 -17.68 12.22
CA PHE A 359 30.08 -17.28 13.00
C PHE A 359 29.30 -18.49 13.56
N PHE A 360 29.13 -19.54 12.78
CA PHE A 360 28.45 -20.75 13.28
C PHE A 360 29.28 -21.48 14.35
N LYS A 361 30.61 -21.51 14.18
CA LYS A 361 31.50 -22.03 15.20
C LYS A 361 31.39 -21.23 16.51
N TRP A 362 31.42 -19.89 16.40
CA TRP A 362 31.24 -19.00 17.54
C TRP A 362 29.85 -19.20 18.19
N CYS A 363 28.77 -19.34 17.42
CA CYS A 363 27.44 -19.63 17.95
C CYS A 363 27.42 -20.96 18.74
N TYR A 364 28.08 -21.99 18.20
CA TYR A 364 28.18 -23.27 18.88
C TYR A 364 28.96 -23.14 20.22
N GLU A 365 30.06 -22.40 20.24
CA GLU A 365 30.86 -22.15 21.48
C GLU A 365 30.03 -21.38 22.52
N GLN A 366 29.30 -20.34 22.12
CA GLN A 366 28.41 -19.61 23.02
C GLN A 366 27.28 -20.50 23.58
N ARG A 367 26.79 -21.46 22.80
CA ARG A 367 25.76 -22.41 23.25
C ARG A 367 26.20 -23.36 24.33
N GLN A 368 27.50 -23.62 24.42
CA GLN A 368 28.11 -24.50 25.46
C GLN A 368 28.28 -23.77 26.82
N ARG A 369 28.01 -22.49 26.91
CA ARG A 369 28.09 -21.72 28.15
C ARG A 369 27.07 -22.24 29.19
N ILE A 370 27.55 -22.57 30.38
CA ILE A 370 26.73 -23.14 31.48
C ILE A 370 25.84 -22.07 32.10
N ASP A 371 26.27 -20.78 32.07
CA ASP A 371 25.56 -19.62 32.60
C ASP A 371 24.43 -19.11 31.71
N LEU A 372 24.26 -19.66 30.49
CA LEU A 372 23.29 -19.21 29.53
C LEU A 372 21.96 -19.96 29.66
N GLU A 373 21.02 -19.37 30.38
CA GLU A 373 19.68 -19.92 30.53
C GLU A 373 18.85 -19.91 29.21
N ASN A 374 17.90 -20.85 29.07
CA ASN A 374 17.00 -20.91 27.90
C ASN A 374 16.09 -19.69 27.73
N SER A 375 15.79 -19.01 28.84
CA SER A 375 14.99 -17.77 28.85
C SER A 375 15.75 -16.57 28.32
N ASN A 376 17.10 -16.61 28.34
CA ASN A 376 17.97 -15.53 27.90
C ASN A 376 17.77 -15.17 26.44
N PRO A 377 17.65 -13.87 26.07
CA PRO A 377 17.54 -13.45 24.68
C PRO A 377 18.66 -13.95 23.77
N LEU A 378 19.89 -14.08 24.25
CA LEU A 378 21.01 -14.64 23.49
C LEU A 378 20.76 -16.13 23.18
N SER A 379 20.30 -16.92 24.15
CA SER A 379 19.95 -18.32 23.94
C SER A 379 18.90 -18.48 22.83
N LYS A 380 17.89 -17.59 22.78
CA LYS A 380 16.88 -17.56 21.71
C LYS A 380 17.49 -17.20 20.34
N ALA A 381 18.46 -16.29 20.30
CA ALA A 381 19.17 -15.92 19.09
C ALA A 381 20.02 -17.09 18.56
N LEU A 382 20.74 -17.77 19.42
CA LEU A 382 21.54 -18.95 19.08
C LEU A 382 20.67 -20.11 18.58
N THR A 383 19.55 -20.40 19.26
CA THR A 383 18.57 -21.40 18.84
C THR A 383 17.98 -21.07 17.47
N TYR A 384 17.70 -19.78 17.21
CA TYR A 384 17.22 -19.35 15.89
C TYR A 384 18.24 -19.63 14.78
N VAL A 385 19.54 -19.34 15.03
CA VAL A 385 20.62 -19.64 14.07
C VAL A 385 20.74 -21.14 13.84
N GLU A 386 20.72 -21.95 14.92
CA GLU A 386 20.83 -23.40 14.85
C GLU A 386 19.72 -24.01 13.99
N ASN A 387 18.48 -23.56 14.20
CA ASN A 387 17.31 -24.06 13.46
C ASN A 387 17.31 -23.67 11.99
N HIS A 388 18.02 -22.60 11.59
CA HIS A 388 18.01 -22.07 10.23
C HIS A 388 19.40 -22.06 9.56
N LYS A 389 20.33 -22.85 10.08
CA LYS A 389 21.74 -22.84 9.62
C LYS A 389 21.87 -23.07 8.12
N ASP A 390 21.18 -24.09 7.59
CA ASP A 390 21.26 -24.44 6.17
C ASP A 390 20.60 -23.36 5.30
N GLN A 391 19.46 -22.84 5.73
CA GLN A 391 18.73 -21.78 5.04
C GLN A 391 19.52 -20.45 4.98
N LEU A 392 20.29 -20.15 6.05
CA LEU A 392 21.19 -18.99 6.09
C LEU A 392 22.38 -19.11 5.13
N CYS A 393 22.72 -20.34 4.70
CA CYS A 393 23.80 -20.59 3.73
C CYS A 393 23.34 -20.49 2.26
N VAL A 394 22.06 -20.53 1.95
CA VAL A 394 21.54 -20.62 0.57
C VAL A 394 22.07 -19.47 -0.30
N TYR A 395 22.14 -18.25 0.21
CA TYR A 395 22.67 -17.10 -0.55
C TYR A 395 24.12 -17.25 -0.98
N LEU A 396 24.91 -18.12 -0.32
CA LEU A 396 26.31 -18.40 -0.68
C LEU A 396 26.41 -19.23 -1.98
N SER A 397 25.39 -20.02 -2.29
CA SER A 397 25.37 -20.96 -3.42
C SER A 397 24.53 -20.46 -4.60
N ASP A 398 23.70 -19.43 -4.42
CA ASP A 398 22.88 -18.85 -5.47
C ASP A 398 23.13 -17.33 -5.57
N PRO A 399 23.58 -16.82 -6.72
CA PRO A 399 23.89 -15.40 -6.88
C PRO A 399 22.65 -14.50 -6.87
N ASP A 400 21.47 -15.04 -7.19
CA ASP A 400 20.24 -14.30 -7.31
C ASP A 400 19.53 -14.16 -5.94
N VAL A 401 19.91 -15.00 -4.97
CA VAL A 401 19.41 -14.91 -3.60
C VAL A 401 20.10 -13.76 -2.84
N ALA A 402 19.31 -12.82 -2.36
CA ALA A 402 19.79 -11.73 -1.51
C ALA A 402 20.15 -12.24 -0.10
N ILE A 403 21.05 -11.54 0.60
CA ILE A 403 21.40 -11.85 1.98
C ILE A 403 20.22 -11.57 2.95
N ASP A 404 19.31 -10.69 2.58
CA ASP A 404 18.18 -10.30 3.41
C ASP A 404 16.91 -9.92 2.60
N THR A 405 15.82 -9.65 3.33
CA THR A 405 14.53 -9.21 2.80
C THR A 405 14.32 -7.69 2.90
N ASN A 406 15.37 -6.89 3.10
CA ASN A 406 15.23 -5.43 3.29
C ASN A 406 14.58 -4.73 2.09
N HIS A 407 14.77 -5.22 0.88
CA HIS A 407 14.09 -4.73 -0.33
C HIS A 407 12.57 -4.92 -0.22
N LEU A 408 12.12 -6.09 0.24
CA LEU A 408 10.71 -6.38 0.50
C LEU A 408 10.17 -5.55 1.68
N GLU A 409 10.91 -5.48 2.81
CA GLU A 409 10.48 -4.71 3.99
C GLU A 409 10.25 -3.23 3.65
N ARG A 410 11.05 -2.65 2.74
CA ARG A 410 10.84 -1.27 2.26
C ARG A 410 9.51 -1.11 1.52
N THR A 411 9.13 -2.08 0.70
CA THR A 411 7.84 -2.05 -0.01
C THR A 411 6.66 -2.27 0.93
N LEU A 412 6.84 -3.12 1.92
CA LEU A 412 5.83 -3.42 2.93
C LEU A 412 5.43 -2.20 3.77
N ARG A 413 6.32 -1.19 3.92
CA ARG A 413 6.08 0.02 4.73
C ARG A 413 4.84 0.80 4.34
N VAL A 414 4.36 0.71 3.11
CA VAL A 414 3.13 1.40 2.65
C VAL A 414 1.91 1.00 3.51
N ILE A 415 1.86 -0.23 3.99
CA ILE A 415 0.76 -0.74 4.82
C ILE A 415 0.78 -0.12 6.24
N PRO A 416 1.87 -0.25 7.05
CA PRO A 416 1.90 0.37 8.37
C PRO A 416 1.85 1.90 8.33
N MET A 417 2.37 2.56 7.29
CA MET A 417 2.22 4.01 7.11
C MET A 417 0.77 4.40 6.82
N GLY A 418 0.14 3.72 5.87
CA GLY A 418 -1.28 3.91 5.56
C GLY A 418 -2.17 3.67 6.77
N ARG A 419 -1.91 2.61 7.53
CA ARG A 419 -2.65 2.28 8.75
C ARG A 419 -2.60 3.39 9.81
N LYS A 420 -1.53 4.18 9.89
CA LYS A 420 -1.47 5.35 10.79
C LYS A 420 -2.47 6.45 10.41
N ASN A 421 -2.91 6.49 9.15
CA ASN A 421 -3.85 7.50 8.64
C ASN A 421 -5.29 6.99 8.55
N TRP A 422 -5.51 5.76 8.08
CA TRP A 422 -6.85 5.17 7.88
C TRP A 422 -7.18 4.03 8.83
N LEU A 423 -6.30 3.70 9.79
CA LEU A 423 -6.44 2.80 10.95
C LEU A 423 -6.70 1.33 10.59
N PHE A 424 -7.75 1.02 9.83
CA PHE A 424 -8.18 -0.34 9.52
C PHE A 424 -8.99 -0.39 8.21
N CYS A 425 -9.22 -1.60 7.70
CA CYS A 425 -10.17 -1.86 6.64
C CYS A 425 -11.53 -2.26 7.25
N TRP A 426 -12.61 -1.58 6.84
CA TRP A 426 -13.95 -1.84 7.40
C TRP A 426 -14.41 -3.29 7.24
N ASN A 427 -14.12 -3.89 6.09
CA ASN A 427 -14.49 -5.26 5.75
C ASN A 427 -13.33 -5.98 5.06
N GLU A 428 -13.51 -7.26 4.85
CA GLU A 428 -12.52 -8.14 4.21
C GLU A 428 -12.33 -7.75 2.73
N VAL A 429 -13.41 -7.46 2.01
CA VAL A 429 -13.38 -6.96 0.63
C VAL A 429 -12.55 -5.68 0.51
N GLY A 430 -12.66 -4.76 1.48
CA GLY A 430 -11.83 -3.56 1.51
C GLY A 430 -10.35 -3.87 1.71
N ALA A 431 -9.99 -4.93 2.44
CA ALA A 431 -8.61 -5.36 2.58
C ALA A 431 -8.06 -5.99 1.28
N GLU A 432 -8.86 -6.82 0.60
CA GLU A 432 -8.51 -7.34 -0.73
C GLU A 432 -8.30 -6.20 -1.75
N GLN A 433 -9.14 -5.17 -1.72
CA GLN A 433 -8.98 -3.98 -2.56
C GLN A 433 -7.69 -3.21 -2.25
N VAL A 434 -7.32 -3.09 -0.96
CA VAL A 434 -6.01 -2.51 -0.58
C VAL A 434 -4.86 -3.34 -1.14
N ALA A 435 -4.94 -4.67 -1.06
CA ALA A 435 -3.93 -5.56 -1.63
C ALA A 435 -3.80 -5.34 -3.15
N THR A 436 -4.92 -5.35 -3.87
CA THR A 436 -4.96 -5.13 -5.33
C THR A 436 -4.29 -3.82 -5.73
N ILE A 437 -4.71 -2.71 -5.13
CA ILE A 437 -4.19 -1.40 -5.54
C ILE A 437 -2.74 -1.19 -5.12
N GLN A 438 -2.32 -1.68 -3.95
CA GLN A 438 -0.94 -1.59 -3.51
C GLN A 438 0.01 -2.44 -4.35
N THR A 439 -0.44 -3.57 -4.89
CA THR A 439 0.29 -4.36 -5.89
C THR A 439 0.73 -3.48 -7.05
N LEU A 440 -0.22 -2.76 -7.66
CA LEU A 440 0.05 -1.95 -8.84
C LEU A 440 0.86 -0.68 -8.51
N LEU A 441 0.44 0.09 -7.50
CA LEU A 441 1.09 1.36 -7.16
C LEU A 441 2.52 1.17 -6.62
N THR A 442 2.76 0.11 -5.84
CA THR A 442 4.10 -0.18 -5.35
C THR A 442 5.01 -0.65 -6.47
N THR A 443 4.51 -1.48 -7.38
CA THR A 443 5.25 -1.90 -8.57
C THR A 443 5.53 -0.73 -9.51
N CYS A 444 4.58 0.19 -9.74
CA CYS A 444 4.86 1.43 -10.47
C CYS A 444 6.08 2.16 -9.90
N LYS A 445 6.12 2.30 -8.57
CA LYS A 445 7.25 2.95 -7.89
C LYS A 445 8.57 2.21 -8.09
N LEU A 446 8.57 0.88 -8.00
CA LEU A 446 9.75 0.05 -8.22
C LEU A 446 10.26 0.17 -9.66
N GLN A 447 9.34 0.24 -10.62
CA GLN A 447 9.63 0.38 -12.05
C GLN A 447 9.91 1.82 -12.50
N ASN A 448 9.92 2.81 -11.59
CA ASN A 448 10.01 4.24 -11.91
C ASN A 448 8.92 4.72 -12.87
N VAL A 449 7.73 4.15 -12.80
CA VAL A 449 6.52 4.56 -13.53
C VAL A 449 5.76 5.58 -12.69
N ASN A 450 5.29 6.68 -13.32
CA ASN A 450 4.40 7.60 -12.64
C ASN A 450 3.04 6.92 -12.39
N PRO A 451 2.66 6.68 -11.12
CA PRO A 451 1.47 5.91 -10.81
C PRO A 451 0.16 6.62 -11.19
N TYR A 452 0.14 7.95 -11.26
CA TYR A 452 -1.03 8.71 -11.73
C TYR A 452 -1.22 8.50 -13.23
N ASN A 453 -0.17 8.68 -14.05
CA ASN A 453 -0.24 8.48 -15.51
C ASN A 453 -0.61 7.03 -15.84
N TYR A 454 -0.03 6.07 -15.12
CA TYR A 454 -0.38 4.66 -15.25
C TYR A 454 -1.87 4.42 -14.98
N LEU A 455 -2.42 4.94 -13.87
CA LEU A 455 -3.84 4.76 -13.55
C LEU A 455 -4.75 5.45 -14.56
N VAL A 456 -4.39 6.66 -15.04
CA VAL A 456 -5.16 7.38 -16.08
C VAL A 456 -5.24 6.55 -17.36
N ASP A 457 -4.15 5.92 -17.78
CA ASP A 457 -4.13 5.05 -18.96
C ASP A 457 -4.93 3.77 -18.75
N VAL A 458 -4.56 2.98 -17.72
CA VAL A 458 -5.11 1.62 -17.57
C VAL A 458 -6.61 1.62 -17.22
N LEU A 459 -7.11 2.63 -16.51
CA LEU A 459 -8.55 2.75 -16.21
C LEU A 459 -9.38 3.05 -17.46
N GLN A 460 -8.80 3.71 -18.46
CA GLN A 460 -9.44 3.91 -19.76
C GLN A 460 -9.31 2.68 -20.66
N ARG A 461 -8.15 2.05 -20.61
CA ARG A 461 -7.77 0.95 -21.51
C ARG A 461 -8.41 -0.38 -21.16
N ILE A 462 -8.54 -0.70 -19.87
CA ILE A 462 -8.92 -2.04 -19.37
C ILE A 462 -10.25 -2.55 -19.94
N ASN A 463 -11.23 -1.67 -20.16
CA ASN A 463 -12.53 -2.06 -20.70
C ASN A 463 -12.49 -2.43 -22.19
N LEU A 464 -11.45 -2.04 -22.91
CA LEU A 464 -11.28 -2.26 -24.34
C LEU A 464 -10.15 -3.25 -24.65
N HIS A 465 -9.29 -3.53 -23.67
CA HIS A 465 -8.12 -4.38 -23.84
C HIS A 465 -8.52 -5.86 -23.82
N PRO A 466 -7.98 -6.70 -24.72
CA PRO A 466 -8.32 -8.12 -24.76
C PRO A 466 -7.97 -8.80 -23.42
N ALA A 467 -8.92 -9.53 -22.83
CA ALA A 467 -8.73 -10.17 -21.53
C ALA A 467 -7.55 -11.14 -21.51
N ARG A 468 -7.24 -11.82 -22.63
CA ARG A 468 -6.08 -12.72 -22.76
C ARG A 468 -4.73 -11.97 -22.70
N GLU A 469 -4.72 -10.68 -22.97
CA GLU A 469 -3.53 -9.83 -23.05
C GLU A 469 -3.40 -8.91 -21.80
N VAL A 470 -4.21 -9.13 -20.76
CA VAL A 470 -4.24 -8.30 -19.54
C VAL A 470 -2.87 -8.18 -18.87
N ALA A 471 -1.98 -9.16 -19.05
CA ALA A 471 -0.59 -9.15 -18.58
C ALA A 471 0.22 -7.94 -19.09
N GLU A 472 -0.13 -7.43 -20.26
CA GLU A 472 0.51 -6.25 -20.87
C GLU A 472 0.24 -4.95 -20.10
N LEU A 473 -0.82 -4.96 -19.27
CA LEU A 473 -1.21 -3.82 -18.45
C LEU A 473 -0.56 -3.82 -17.06
N THR A 474 0.22 -4.85 -16.68
CA THR A 474 1.02 -4.81 -15.44
C THR A 474 2.05 -3.68 -15.53
N PRO A 475 2.39 -2.98 -14.43
CA PRO A 475 3.20 -1.75 -14.51
C PRO A 475 4.51 -1.90 -15.28
N ARG A 476 5.23 -3.01 -15.16
CA ARG A 476 6.45 -3.27 -15.91
C ARG A 476 6.18 -3.41 -17.41
N CYS A 477 5.23 -4.26 -17.80
CA CYS A 477 4.89 -4.46 -19.21
C CYS A 477 4.25 -3.21 -19.83
N TRP A 478 3.43 -2.48 -19.07
CA TRP A 478 2.83 -1.21 -19.49
C TRP A 478 3.91 -0.17 -19.79
N LYS A 479 4.95 -0.09 -18.96
CA LYS A 479 6.08 0.82 -19.20
C LYS A 479 6.69 0.61 -20.57
N ASP A 480 6.96 -0.64 -20.94
CA ASP A 480 7.60 -0.97 -22.20
C ASP A 480 6.68 -0.76 -23.42
N LYS A 481 5.37 -1.01 -23.26
CA LYS A 481 4.41 -1.00 -24.38
C LYS A 481 3.67 0.31 -24.56
N PHE A 482 3.29 0.99 -23.47
CA PHE A 482 2.29 2.06 -23.50
C PHE A 482 2.75 3.39 -22.93
N GLU A 483 3.83 3.45 -22.12
CA GLU A 483 4.25 4.69 -21.46
C GLU A 483 4.49 5.84 -22.45
N ALA A 484 5.15 5.55 -23.59
CA ALA A 484 5.45 6.55 -24.62
C ALA A 484 4.21 7.10 -25.32
N ASN A 485 3.11 6.31 -25.36
CA ASN A 485 1.84 6.66 -26.01
C ASN A 485 0.67 6.45 -25.05
N SER A 486 0.83 6.84 -23.80
CA SER A 486 -0.18 6.67 -22.77
C SER A 486 -1.42 7.53 -23.06
N LEU A 487 -2.60 6.96 -22.75
CA LEU A 487 -3.86 7.68 -22.84
C LEU A 487 -3.89 8.81 -21.82
N LEU A 488 -4.34 9.97 -22.25
CA LEU A 488 -4.51 11.15 -21.42
C LEU A 488 -5.97 11.30 -21.01
N SER A 489 -6.23 11.93 -19.86
CA SER A 489 -7.57 12.39 -19.52
C SER A 489 -8.04 13.50 -20.49
N ASP A 490 -9.35 13.66 -20.62
CA ASP A 490 -9.91 14.76 -21.47
C ASP A 490 -9.41 16.12 -20.97
N LEU A 491 -9.29 16.30 -19.66
CA LEU A 491 -8.73 17.51 -19.07
C LEU A 491 -7.26 17.75 -19.49
N ALA A 492 -6.43 16.71 -19.54
CA ALA A 492 -5.03 16.85 -19.95
C ALA A 492 -4.88 17.10 -21.46
N ARG A 493 -5.85 16.66 -22.27
CA ARG A 493 -5.91 16.96 -23.72
C ARG A 493 -6.21 18.41 -24.00
N LEU A 494 -7.14 19.03 -23.26
CA LEU A 494 -7.45 20.47 -23.36
C LEU A 494 -6.21 21.33 -23.14
N GLY A 495 -5.41 21.03 -22.11
CA GLY A 495 -4.20 21.78 -21.80
C GLY A 495 -3.05 21.62 -22.81
N LYS A 496 -3.15 20.70 -23.78
CA LYS A 496 -2.18 20.52 -24.87
C LYS A 496 -2.56 21.21 -26.19
N SER A 497 -3.84 21.60 -26.34
CA SER A 497 -4.33 22.29 -27.53
C SER A 497 -4.02 23.80 -27.53
N ASP A 498 -3.56 24.36 -26.39
CA ASP A 498 -3.25 25.78 -26.22
C ASP A 498 -1.74 26.11 -26.39
N HIS A 499 -0.94 25.16 -26.94
CA HIS A 499 0.49 25.32 -27.25
C HIS A 499 0.78 24.84 -28.70
#